data_ac3921b5d30f27406c09d8f9d6d83349
#
_entry.id   ac3921b5d30f27406c09d8f9d6d83349
#
_cell.length_a   1.000
_cell.length_b   1.000
_cell.length_c   1.000
_cell.angle_alpha   90.00
_cell.angle_beta   90.00
_cell.angle_gamma   90.00
#
_symmetry.space_group_name_H-M   'P 1'
#
loop_
_entity.id
_entity.type
_entity.pdbx_description
1 polymer ?
#
loop_
_entity_poly.entity_id
_entity_poly.type
_entity_poly.pdbx_seq_one_letter_code
_entity_poly.pdbx_strand_id
1 'polypeptide(L)'
;MLLQTALKCVLFGITIAAAIGPIALLIVNLGARLGFGAAARAAGGAALADLSYALLAFVGGAALLGRLQRYQTPIRVGGAVALLALAVWMLQGALRTPPDRPLQSAAGDRSRPFLTTFLLTLVNPMTIVVFVAFAAQLPLAGSLDRAPLLALCVAAGSLAVALGFAYAGSLLSRLLTRASRVRLLQVVSAAGIMAFGIHGLLQA
;
A
#
# COMPACT_ATOMS: atom_id res chain seq x y z
N MET A 1 -12.11 19.86 20.33
CA MET A 1 -10.71 19.61 19.92
C MET A 1 -10.46 18.16 19.51
N LEU A 2 -10.77 17.13 20.33
CA LEU A 2 -10.50 15.71 19.97
C LEU A 2 -11.18 15.29 18.64
N LEU A 3 -12.45 15.61 18.45
CA LEU A 3 -13.21 15.29 17.24
C LEU A 3 -12.56 15.88 15.96
N GLN A 4 -12.10 17.12 16.04
CA GLN A 4 -11.43 17.77 14.90
C GLN A 4 -10.10 17.08 14.57
N THR A 5 -9.33 16.68 15.60
CA THR A 5 -8.07 15.95 15.41
C THR A 5 -8.34 14.55 14.82
N ALA A 6 -9.33 13.84 15.35
CA ALA A 6 -9.74 12.54 14.81
C ALA A 6 -10.18 12.64 13.34
N LEU A 7 -10.97 13.65 12.98
CA LEU A 7 -11.36 13.89 11.60
C LEU A 7 -10.16 14.16 10.69
N LYS A 8 -9.20 14.97 11.14
CA LYS A 8 -7.94 15.20 10.42
C LYS A 8 -7.17 13.90 10.20
N CYS A 9 -7.13 13.03 11.21
CA CYS A 9 -6.48 11.72 11.10
C CYS A 9 -7.17 10.80 10.08
N VAL A 10 -8.52 10.75 10.09
CA VAL A 10 -9.28 9.98 9.07
C VAL A 10 -9.03 10.54 7.68
N LEU A 11 -9.12 11.85 7.49
CA LEU A 11 -8.87 12.51 6.21
C LEU A 11 -7.43 12.28 5.72
N PHE A 12 -6.46 12.31 6.63
CA PHE A 12 -5.08 11.97 6.30
C PHE A 12 -4.96 10.52 5.81
N GLY A 13 -5.56 9.55 6.52
CA GLY A 13 -5.60 8.16 6.11
C GLY A 13 -6.24 7.96 4.74
N ILE A 14 -7.35 8.66 4.46
CA ILE A 14 -7.99 8.68 3.14
C ILE A 14 -7.02 9.25 2.09
N THR A 15 -6.39 10.37 2.36
CA THR A 15 -5.51 11.06 1.41
C THR A 15 -4.30 10.23 1.05
N ILE A 16 -3.63 9.61 2.04
CA ILE A 16 -2.44 8.78 1.79
C ILE A 16 -2.79 7.52 0.99
N ALA A 17 -3.91 6.88 1.31
CA ALA A 17 -4.35 5.68 0.61
C ALA A 17 -4.92 5.98 -0.79
N ALA A 18 -5.52 7.16 -1.00
CA ALA A 18 -6.04 7.58 -2.30
C ALA A 18 -4.93 7.92 -3.31
N ALA A 19 -3.70 8.16 -2.85
CA ALA A 19 -2.57 8.30 -3.75
C ALA A 19 -2.34 6.98 -4.50
N ILE A 20 -2.59 7.01 -5.82
CA ILE A 20 -2.45 5.82 -6.68
C ILE A 20 -0.96 5.49 -6.80
N GLY A 21 -0.51 4.61 -5.93
CA GLY A 21 0.87 4.12 -5.87
C GLY A 21 0.96 2.62 -6.17
N PRO A 22 2.16 2.04 -6.03
CA PRO A 22 2.39 0.61 -6.30
C PRO A 22 1.49 -0.31 -5.46
N ILE A 23 1.16 0.08 -4.23
CA ILE A 23 0.29 -0.71 -3.33
C ILE A 23 -1.17 -0.70 -3.83
N ALA A 24 -1.69 0.44 -4.27
CA ALA A 24 -3.02 0.53 -4.87
C ALA A 24 -3.13 -0.35 -6.13
N LEU A 25 -2.13 -0.28 -7.01
CA LEU A 25 -2.05 -1.12 -8.22
C LEU A 25 -2.00 -2.62 -7.87
N LEU A 26 -1.26 -2.99 -6.83
CA LEU A 26 -1.21 -4.37 -6.34
C LEU A 26 -2.57 -4.83 -5.83
N ILE A 27 -3.26 -4.03 -5.01
CA ILE A 27 -4.58 -4.36 -4.46
C ILE A 27 -5.61 -4.53 -5.59
N VAL A 28 -5.66 -3.60 -6.55
CA VAL A 28 -6.55 -3.70 -7.73
C VAL A 28 -6.26 -4.95 -8.54
N ASN A 29 -4.99 -5.26 -8.79
CA ASN A 29 -4.59 -6.46 -9.51
C ASN A 29 -5.00 -7.74 -8.78
N LEU A 30 -4.80 -7.81 -7.46
CA LEU A 30 -5.25 -8.93 -6.64
C LEU A 30 -6.78 -9.08 -6.68
N GLY A 31 -7.52 -7.96 -6.62
CA GLY A 31 -8.98 -7.96 -6.76
C GLY A 31 -9.44 -8.52 -8.10
N ALA A 32 -8.79 -8.10 -9.18
CA ALA A 32 -9.12 -8.56 -10.53
C ALA A 32 -8.79 -10.05 -10.77
N ARG A 33 -7.74 -10.58 -10.13
CA ARG A 33 -7.26 -11.96 -10.33
C ARG A 33 -7.83 -12.96 -9.35
N LEU A 34 -7.88 -12.61 -8.08
CA LEU A 34 -8.20 -13.50 -6.96
C LEU A 34 -9.51 -13.16 -6.26
N GLY A 35 -10.17 -12.07 -6.73
CA GLY A 35 -11.43 -11.60 -6.16
C GLY A 35 -11.26 -10.74 -4.91
N PHE A 36 -12.39 -10.22 -4.42
CA PHE A 36 -12.45 -9.26 -3.32
C PHE A 36 -11.78 -9.77 -2.05
N GLY A 37 -11.99 -11.04 -1.65
CA GLY A 37 -11.47 -11.56 -0.37
C GLY A 37 -9.93 -11.55 -0.27
N ALA A 38 -9.21 -11.80 -1.38
CA ALA A 38 -7.75 -11.71 -1.40
C ALA A 38 -7.28 -10.26 -1.38
N ALA A 39 -7.93 -9.39 -2.15
CA ALA A 39 -7.63 -7.95 -2.18
C ALA A 39 -7.97 -7.25 -0.86
N ALA A 40 -9.04 -7.64 -0.18
CA ALA A 40 -9.40 -7.13 1.14
C ALA A 40 -8.36 -7.51 2.20
N ARG A 41 -7.79 -8.72 2.14
CA ARG A 41 -6.66 -9.09 3.00
C ARG A 41 -5.42 -8.25 2.72
N ALA A 42 -5.12 -7.97 1.45
CA ALA A 42 -4.04 -7.05 1.08
C ALA A 42 -4.30 -5.63 1.59
N ALA A 43 -5.53 -5.12 1.46
CA ALA A 43 -5.95 -3.83 2.01
C ALA A 43 -5.75 -3.76 3.53
N GLY A 44 -6.10 -4.84 4.26
CA GLY A 44 -5.84 -4.95 5.70
C GLY A 44 -4.35 -4.89 6.04
N GLY A 45 -3.50 -5.51 5.22
CA GLY A 45 -2.04 -5.44 5.38
C GLY A 45 -1.49 -4.01 5.22
N ALA A 46 -1.94 -3.28 4.20
CA ALA A 46 -1.57 -1.88 3.99
C ALA A 46 -2.03 -1.00 5.18
N ALA A 47 -3.30 -1.13 5.58
CA ALA A 47 -3.86 -0.36 6.69
C ALA A 47 -3.16 -0.65 8.04
N LEU A 48 -2.71 -1.89 8.28
CA LEU A 48 -1.92 -2.22 9.47
C LEU A 48 -0.53 -1.56 9.43
N ALA A 49 0.09 -1.46 8.27
CA ALA A 49 1.35 -0.72 8.12
C ALA A 49 1.15 0.76 8.40
N ASP A 50 0.08 1.36 7.88
CA ASP A 50 -0.28 2.76 8.14
C ASP A 50 -0.58 3.00 9.63
N LEU A 51 -1.28 2.05 10.29
CA LEU A 51 -1.48 2.06 11.75
C LEU A 51 -0.14 2.08 12.51
N SER A 52 0.80 1.22 12.08
CA SER A 52 2.12 1.12 12.70
C SER A 52 2.89 2.43 12.58
N TYR A 53 2.87 3.07 11.40
CA TYR A 53 3.48 4.39 11.21
C TYR A 53 2.78 5.49 12.00
N ALA A 54 1.45 5.49 12.04
CA ALA A 54 0.70 6.45 12.84
C ALA A 54 1.03 6.32 14.33
N LEU A 55 1.09 5.10 14.87
CA LEU A 55 1.50 4.84 16.25
C LEU A 55 2.92 5.33 16.52
N LEU A 56 3.88 4.98 15.64
CA LEU A 56 5.25 5.47 15.75
C LEU A 56 5.33 6.99 15.72
N ALA A 57 4.55 7.62 14.85
CA ALA A 57 4.49 9.07 14.71
C ALA A 57 3.92 9.75 15.97
N PHE A 58 2.84 9.20 16.52
CA PHE A 58 2.12 9.81 17.64
C PHE A 58 2.77 9.53 19.01
N VAL A 59 3.39 8.35 19.17
CA VAL A 59 4.09 7.98 20.41
C VAL A 59 5.54 8.47 20.40
N GLY A 60 6.24 8.26 19.29
CA GLY A 60 7.67 8.58 19.14
C GLY A 60 7.96 10.04 18.83
N GLY A 61 6.95 10.78 18.35
CA GLY A 61 7.08 12.17 17.97
C GLY A 61 8.10 12.40 16.84
N ALA A 62 8.41 13.68 16.59
CA ALA A 62 9.34 14.10 15.55
C ALA A 62 10.76 13.55 15.73
N ALA A 63 11.20 13.26 16.96
CA ALA A 63 12.54 12.78 17.25
C ALA A 63 12.79 11.34 16.73
N LEU A 64 11.83 10.43 16.90
CA LEU A 64 11.96 9.05 16.41
C LEU A 64 11.90 9.02 14.87
N LEU A 65 10.99 9.80 14.31
CA LEU A 65 10.84 9.92 12.87
C LEU A 65 12.07 10.60 12.23
N GLY A 66 12.67 11.59 12.92
CA GLY A 66 13.93 12.22 12.49
C GLY A 66 15.09 11.23 12.42
N ARG A 67 15.13 10.21 13.29
CA ARG A 67 16.12 9.12 13.19
C ARG A 67 15.88 8.25 11.97
N LEU A 68 14.64 7.92 11.65
CA LEU A 68 14.31 7.19 10.42
C LEU A 68 14.71 7.97 9.16
N GLN A 69 14.59 9.31 9.19
CA GLN A 69 15.06 10.16 8.08
C GLN A 69 16.58 10.02 7.84
N ARG A 70 17.36 9.75 8.87
CA ARG A 70 18.81 9.52 8.74
C ARG A 70 19.12 8.27 7.90
N TYR A 71 18.20 7.33 7.82
CA TYR A 71 18.31 6.10 7.03
C TYR A 71 17.47 6.14 5.75
N GLN A 72 17.10 7.35 5.26
CA GLN A 72 16.24 7.48 4.07
C GLN A 72 16.83 6.82 2.83
N THR A 73 18.13 7.00 2.58
CA THR A 73 18.78 6.39 1.40
C THR A 73 18.72 4.87 1.42
N PRO A 74 19.17 4.13 2.47
CA PRO A 74 19.07 2.69 2.48
C PRO A 74 17.62 2.19 2.46
N ILE A 75 16.68 2.89 3.12
CA ILE A 75 15.25 2.54 3.09
C ILE A 75 14.69 2.74 1.67
N ARG A 76 15.03 3.84 1.00
CA ARG A 76 14.61 4.16 -0.36
C ARG A 76 15.14 3.13 -1.36
N VAL A 77 16.41 2.81 -1.30
CA VAL A 77 17.04 1.78 -2.15
C VAL A 77 16.39 0.42 -1.91
N GLY A 78 16.26 0.00 -0.64
CA GLY A 78 15.62 -1.28 -0.27
C GLY A 78 14.17 -1.37 -0.75
N GLY A 79 13.39 -0.30 -0.56
CA GLY A 79 12.01 -0.20 -1.05
C GLY A 79 11.92 -0.24 -2.58
N ALA A 80 12.80 0.48 -3.27
CA ALA A 80 12.85 0.48 -4.72
C ALA A 80 13.21 -0.91 -5.30
N VAL A 81 14.20 -1.59 -4.70
CA VAL A 81 14.57 -2.96 -5.09
C VAL A 81 13.40 -3.92 -4.84
N ALA A 82 12.69 -3.81 -3.71
CA ALA A 82 11.52 -4.64 -3.43
C ALA A 82 10.39 -4.41 -4.45
N LEU A 83 10.14 -3.16 -4.85
CA LEU A 83 9.16 -2.83 -5.89
C LEU A 83 9.57 -3.39 -7.26
N LEU A 84 10.84 -3.28 -7.63
CA LEU A 84 11.36 -3.85 -8.89
C LEU A 84 11.25 -5.37 -8.90
N ALA A 85 11.61 -6.04 -7.81
CA ALA A 85 11.46 -7.49 -7.67
C ALA A 85 9.99 -7.93 -7.82
N LEU A 86 9.06 -7.20 -7.18
CA LEU A 86 7.62 -7.43 -7.29
C LEU A 86 7.14 -7.23 -8.74
N ALA A 87 7.54 -6.13 -9.40
CA ALA A 87 7.16 -5.83 -10.77
C ALA A 87 7.64 -6.92 -11.75
N VAL A 88 8.89 -7.37 -11.61
CA VAL A 88 9.47 -8.47 -12.40
C VAL A 88 8.70 -9.77 -12.15
N TRP A 89 8.41 -10.11 -10.90
CA TRP A 89 7.63 -11.29 -10.54
C TRP A 89 6.22 -11.25 -11.15
N MET A 90 5.53 -10.10 -11.07
CA MET A 90 4.20 -9.92 -11.68
C MET A 90 4.27 -10.06 -13.21
N LEU A 91 5.28 -9.46 -13.85
CA LEU A 91 5.48 -9.52 -15.30
C LEU A 91 5.78 -10.96 -15.77
N GLN A 92 6.67 -11.67 -15.07
CA GLN A 92 6.93 -13.08 -15.35
C GLN A 92 5.66 -13.94 -15.21
N GLY A 93 4.85 -13.69 -14.18
CA GLY A 93 3.55 -14.35 -14.01
C GLY A 93 2.61 -14.08 -15.19
N ALA A 94 2.55 -12.84 -15.66
CA ALA A 94 1.73 -12.45 -16.81
C ALA A 94 2.19 -13.10 -18.13
N LEU A 95 3.50 -13.24 -18.33
CA LEU A 95 4.08 -13.81 -19.55
C LEU A 95 4.02 -15.35 -19.58
N ARG A 96 4.17 -16.00 -18.43
CA ARG A 96 4.16 -17.47 -18.32
C ARG A 96 2.76 -18.08 -18.33
N THR A 97 1.70 -17.29 -18.10
CA THR A 97 0.33 -17.80 -18.09
C THR A 97 -0.18 -17.92 -19.53
N PRO A 98 -0.52 -19.13 -20.03
CA PRO A 98 -1.11 -19.32 -21.35
C PRO A 98 -2.44 -18.56 -21.45
N PRO A 99 -2.78 -18.01 -22.65
CA PRO A 99 -3.99 -17.21 -22.86
C PRO A 99 -5.30 -17.97 -22.61
N ASP A 100 -5.27 -19.31 -22.70
CA ASP A 100 -6.46 -20.16 -22.60
C ASP A 100 -6.67 -20.81 -21.23
N ARG A 101 -5.84 -20.51 -20.22
CA ARG A 101 -6.02 -21.06 -18.88
C ARG A 101 -7.08 -20.28 -18.10
N PRO A 102 -8.04 -20.96 -17.43
CA PRO A 102 -8.98 -20.29 -16.53
C PRO A 102 -8.23 -19.47 -15.48
N LEU A 103 -8.71 -18.26 -15.21
CA LEU A 103 -8.11 -17.28 -14.28
C LEU A 103 -7.78 -17.85 -12.88
N GLN A 104 -8.56 -18.87 -12.45
CA GLN A 104 -8.38 -19.53 -11.16
C GLN A 104 -7.11 -20.41 -11.08
N SER A 105 -6.59 -20.88 -12.20
CA SER A 105 -5.42 -21.77 -12.23
C SER A 105 -4.09 -21.04 -12.29
N ALA A 106 -4.09 -19.75 -12.62
CA ALA A 106 -2.90 -18.90 -12.68
C ALA A 106 -2.59 -18.19 -11.34
N ALA A 107 -3.27 -18.60 -10.27
CA ALA A 107 -3.04 -18.08 -8.93
C ALA A 107 -1.69 -18.60 -8.40
N GLY A 108 -0.61 -17.97 -8.83
CA GLY A 108 0.64 -18.04 -8.11
C GLY A 108 0.40 -17.56 -6.67
N ASP A 109 0.89 -18.35 -5.77
CA ASP A 109 0.94 -18.20 -4.33
C ASP A 109 -0.19 -17.37 -3.68
N ARG A 110 -1.31 -18.05 -3.40
CA ARG A 110 -2.44 -17.54 -2.60
C ARG A 110 -2.05 -17.24 -1.15
N SER A 111 -0.78 -17.49 -0.76
CA SER A 111 -0.51 -17.77 0.63
C SER A 111 -0.51 -16.55 1.54
N ARG A 112 -0.15 -15.32 1.08
CA ARG A 112 0.04 -14.22 2.05
C ARG A 112 -0.18 -12.80 1.48
N PRO A 113 -1.32 -12.45 0.86
CA PRO A 113 -1.53 -11.09 0.32
C PRO A 113 -1.43 -10.02 1.41
N PHE A 114 -1.90 -10.32 2.62
CA PHE A 114 -1.78 -9.45 3.79
C PHE A 114 -0.33 -9.14 4.12
N LEU A 115 0.50 -10.16 4.32
CA LEU A 115 1.89 -10.00 4.73
C LEU A 115 2.72 -9.29 3.65
N THR A 116 2.51 -9.66 2.38
CA THR A 116 3.19 -9.03 1.25
C THR A 116 2.90 -7.53 1.21
N THR A 117 1.62 -7.15 1.29
CA THR A 117 1.23 -5.73 1.24
C THR A 117 1.68 -4.98 2.49
N PHE A 118 1.60 -5.60 3.67
CA PHE A 118 2.11 -5.03 4.92
C PHE A 118 3.61 -4.70 4.81
N LEU A 119 4.42 -5.67 4.41
CA LEU A 119 5.87 -5.47 4.30
C LEU A 119 6.24 -4.45 3.22
N LEU A 120 5.58 -4.50 2.04
CA LEU A 120 5.83 -3.53 0.98
C LEU A 120 5.44 -2.10 1.40
N THR A 121 4.37 -1.94 2.17
CA THR A 121 3.99 -0.63 2.71
C THR A 121 5.01 -0.15 3.74
N LEU A 122 5.51 -1.05 4.62
CA LEU A 122 6.53 -0.70 5.62
C LEU A 122 7.88 -0.29 5.01
N VAL A 123 8.27 -0.87 3.87
CA VAL A 123 9.53 -0.46 3.20
C VAL A 123 9.32 0.66 2.17
N ASN A 124 8.11 1.19 2.04
CA ASN A 124 7.81 2.26 1.11
C ASN A 124 8.31 3.62 1.65
N PRO A 125 9.35 4.22 1.06
CA PRO A 125 9.95 5.45 1.57
C PRO A 125 8.98 6.64 1.52
N MET A 126 8.06 6.66 0.54
CA MET A 126 7.06 7.73 0.45
C MET A 126 6.12 7.72 1.65
N THR A 127 5.71 6.56 2.13
CA THR A 127 4.88 6.43 3.32
C THR A 127 5.58 7.03 4.54
N ILE A 128 6.87 6.72 4.73
CA ILE A 128 7.67 7.25 5.84
C ILE A 128 7.71 8.78 5.79
N VAL A 129 8.06 9.36 4.64
CA VAL A 129 8.17 10.83 4.48
C VAL A 129 6.84 11.52 4.78
N VAL A 130 5.73 10.98 4.28
CA VAL A 130 4.40 11.58 4.47
C VAL A 130 3.97 11.50 5.93
N PHE A 131 4.23 10.38 6.63
CA PHE A 131 3.92 10.27 8.06
C PHE A 131 4.78 11.21 8.91
N VAL A 132 6.05 11.40 8.58
CA VAL A 132 6.93 12.39 9.24
C VAL A 132 6.35 13.79 9.08
N ALA A 133 5.99 14.18 7.86
CA ALA A 133 5.44 15.51 7.58
C ALA A 133 4.10 15.73 8.30
N PHE A 134 3.27 14.71 8.37
CA PHE A 134 1.97 14.78 9.08
C PHE A 134 2.15 14.90 10.59
N ALA A 135 3.03 14.09 11.18
CA ALA A 135 3.30 14.14 12.63
C ALA A 135 3.81 15.52 13.07
N ALA A 136 4.61 16.17 12.24
CA ALA A 136 5.13 17.51 12.51
C ALA A 136 4.03 18.60 12.57
N GLN A 137 2.87 18.35 11.96
CA GLN A 137 1.75 19.30 11.92
C GLN A 137 0.72 19.09 13.05
N LEU A 138 0.83 18.01 13.80
CA LEU A 138 -0.10 17.72 14.88
C LEU A 138 0.46 18.20 16.23
N PRO A 139 -0.29 19.03 16.97
CA PRO A 139 0.09 19.44 18.33
C PRO A 139 -0.19 18.27 19.29
N LEU A 140 0.66 17.23 19.24
CA LEU A 140 0.52 16.02 20.06
C LEU A 140 1.27 16.10 21.40
N ALA A 141 1.87 17.26 21.71
CA ALA A 141 2.53 17.49 22.99
C ALA A 141 1.54 17.24 24.15
N GLY A 142 1.71 16.12 24.83
CA GLY A 142 1.00 15.81 26.09
C GLY A 142 -0.22 14.89 25.98
N SER A 143 -0.48 14.20 24.85
CA SER A 143 -1.65 13.32 24.71
C SER A 143 -1.31 11.90 24.26
N LEU A 144 -0.34 11.26 24.91
CA LEU A 144 0.05 9.86 24.64
C LEU A 144 -1.14 8.89 24.77
N ASP A 145 -2.05 9.17 25.69
CA ASP A 145 -3.26 8.37 25.93
C ASP A 145 -4.20 8.33 24.73
N ARG A 146 -4.13 9.33 23.83
CA ARG A 146 -4.98 9.43 22.63
C ARG A 146 -4.30 8.90 21.36
N ALA A 147 -3.00 8.67 21.42
CA ALA A 147 -2.23 8.20 20.28
C ALA A 147 -2.80 6.93 19.62
N PRO A 148 -3.22 5.88 20.36
CA PRO A 148 -3.80 4.69 19.76
C PRO A 148 -5.11 4.98 19.02
N LEU A 149 -5.98 5.81 19.61
CA LEU A 149 -7.26 6.18 19.01
C LEU A 149 -7.04 6.98 17.70
N LEU A 150 -6.13 7.93 17.72
CA LEU A 150 -5.83 8.74 16.52
C LEU A 150 -5.17 7.89 15.43
N ALA A 151 -4.31 6.96 15.80
CA ALA A 151 -3.71 6.01 14.85
C ALA A 151 -4.76 5.08 14.23
N LEU A 152 -5.74 4.61 15.01
CA LEU A 152 -6.87 3.86 14.48
C LEU A 152 -7.73 4.69 13.51
N CYS A 153 -7.90 5.99 13.76
CA CYS A 153 -8.59 6.90 12.82
C CYS A 153 -7.85 6.97 11.47
N VAL A 154 -6.52 7.07 11.48
CA VAL A 154 -5.71 7.03 10.25
C VAL A 154 -5.91 5.71 9.52
N ALA A 155 -5.75 4.60 10.24
CA ALA A 155 -5.90 3.26 9.67
C ALA A 155 -7.30 2.99 9.12
N ALA A 156 -8.34 3.50 9.78
CA ALA A 156 -9.72 3.38 9.31
C ALA A 156 -9.93 4.12 7.98
N GLY A 157 -9.41 5.35 7.85
CA GLY A 157 -9.45 6.12 6.62
C GLY A 157 -8.70 5.42 5.47
N SER A 158 -7.49 4.95 5.74
CA SER A 158 -6.67 4.18 4.78
C SER A 158 -7.36 2.88 4.36
N LEU A 159 -7.88 2.11 5.32
CA LEU A 159 -8.58 0.86 5.06
C LEU A 159 -9.82 1.07 4.17
N ALA A 160 -10.60 2.11 4.42
CA ALA A 160 -11.80 2.40 3.64
C ALA A 160 -11.46 2.60 2.15
N VAL A 161 -10.42 3.37 1.84
CA VAL A 161 -9.96 3.59 0.46
C VAL A 161 -9.36 2.31 -0.14
N ALA A 162 -8.52 1.61 0.61
CA ALA A 162 -7.91 0.36 0.16
C ALA A 162 -8.96 -0.73 -0.13
N LEU A 163 -10.04 -0.80 0.65
CA LEU A 163 -11.20 -1.67 0.36
C LEU A 163 -11.94 -1.21 -0.90
N GLY A 164 -12.03 0.10 -1.13
CA GLY A 164 -12.55 0.67 -2.39
C GLY A 164 -11.76 0.16 -3.61
N PHE A 165 -10.43 0.18 -3.55
CA PHE A 165 -9.57 -0.39 -4.59
C PHE A 165 -9.74 -1.91 -4.72
N ALA A 166 -9.89 -2.63 -3.61
CA ALA A 166 -10.15 -4.07 -3.62
C ALA A 166 -11.48 -4.40 -4.32
N TYR A 167 -12.52 -3.61 -4.04
CA TYR A 167 -13.83 -3.75 -4.66
C TYR A 167 -13.78 -3.39 -6.15
N ALA A 168 -13.19 -2.25 -6.51
CA ALA A 168 -13.00 -1.84 -7.90
C ALA A 168 -12.24 -2.90 -8.71
N GLY A 169 -11.16 -3.46 -8.15
CA GLY A 169 -10.43 -4.56 -8.74
C GLY A 169 -11.30 -5.80 -8.96
N SER A 170 -12.13 -6.17 -7.98
CA SER A 170 -13.02 -7.32 -8.08
C SER A 170 -14.16 -7.12 -9.09
N LEU A 171 -14.66 -5.90 -9.25
CA LEU A 171 -15.60 -5.56 -10.33
C LEU A 171 -14.96 -5.68 -11.70
N LEU A 172 -13.71 -5.24 -11.81
CA LEU A 172 -12.95 -5.32 -13.04
C LEU A 172 -12.79 -6.76 -13.53
N SER A 173 -12.71 -7.75 -12.61
CA SER A 173 -12.68 -9.17 -12.96
C SER A 173 -13.92 -9.62 -13.74
N ARG A 174 -15.09 -9.07 -13.45
CA ARG A 174 -16.36 -9.38 -14.16
C ARG A 174 -16.37 -8.80 -15.56
N LEU A 175 -15.69 -7.68 -15.79
CA LEU A 175 -15.57 -7.04 -17.10
C LEU A 175 -14.43 -7.64 -17.93
N LEU A 176 -13.44 -8.23 -17.29
CA LEU A 176 -12.27 -8.83 -17.89
C LEU A 176 -12.47 -10.34 -18.15
N THR A 177 -13.54 -10.69 -18.87
CA THR A 177 -13.87 -12.10 -19.21
C THR A 177 -12.83 -12.78 -20.10
N ARG A 178 -12.03 -12.02 -20.84
CA ARG A 178 -10.97 -12.55 -21.72
C ARG A 178 -9.61 -12.55 -21.01
N ALA A 179 -8.91 -13.67 -21.04
CA ALA A 179 -7.58 -13.84 -20.45
C ALA A 179 -6.56 -12.77 -20.95
N SER A 180 -6.70 -12.32 -22.20
CA SER A 180 -5.87 -11.25 -22.78
C SER A 180 -6.01 -9.91 -22.03
N ARG A 181 -7.23 -9.55 -21.59
CA ARG A 181 -7.48 -8.30 -20.85
C ARG A 181 -6.89 -8.34 -19.43
N VAL A 182 -6.97 -9.50 -18.80
CA VAL A 182 -6.34 -9.69 -17.46
C VAL A 182 -4.83 -9.62 -17.57
N ARG A 183 -4.26 -10.21 -18.62
CA ARG A 183 -2.84 -10.11 -18.91
C ARG A 183 -2.42 -8.65 -19.14
N LEU A 184 -3.22 -7.89 -19.88
CA LEU A 184 -2.97 -6.46 -20.09
C LEU A 184 -2.95 -5.69 -18.75
N LEU A 185 -3.95 -5.93 -17.86
CA LEU A 185 -3.99 -5.31 -16.54
C LEU A 185 -2.74 -5.65 -15.72
N GLN A 186 -2.29 -6.91 -15.74
CA GLN A 186 -1.08 -7.33 -15.02
C GLN A 186 0.17 -6.63 -15.55
N VAL A 187 0.31 -6.54 -16.88
CA VAL A 187 1.45 -5.85 -17.51
C VAL A 187 1.42 -4.37 -17.18
N VAL A 188 0.27 -3.71 -17.27
CA VAL A 188 0.11 -2.28 -16.92
C VAL A 188 0.42 -2.03 -15.45
N SER A 189 -0.10 -2.88 -14.54
CA SER A 189 0.20 -2.77 -13.11
C SER A 189 1.69 -3.00 -12.82
N ALA A 190 2.30 -4.01 -13.43
CA ALA A 190 3.73 -4.29 -13.28
C ALA A 190 4.59 -3.14 -13.83
N ALA A 191 4.23 -2.57 -14.99
CA ALA A 191 4.92 -1.41 -15.55
C ALA A 191 4.80 -0.18 -14.64
N GLY A 192 3.62 0.08 -14.06
CA GLY A 192 3.43 1.15 -13.09
C GLY A 192 4.28 0.97 -11.83
N ILE A 193 4.30 -0.24 -11.24
CA ILE A 193 5.12 -0.56 -10.07
C ILE A 193 6.62 -0.44 -10.41
N MET A 194 7.02 -0.89 -11.59
CA MET A 194 8.40 -0.77 -12.08
C MET A 194 8.82 0.69 -12.22
N ALA A 195 7.97 1.54 -12.78
CA ALA A 195 8.23 2.97 -12.89
C ALA A 195 8.46 3.62 -11.51
N PHE A 196 7.65 3.28 -10.50
CA PHE A 196 7.87 3.73 -9.12
C PHE A 196 9.19 3.21 -8.53
N GLY A 197 9.55 1.95 -8.78
CA GLY A 197 10.83 1.39 -8.33
C GLY A 197 12.03 2.10 -8.96
N ILE A 198 12.02 2.32 -10.28
CA ILE A 198 13.06 3.07 -11.00
C ILE A 198 13.17 4.50 -10.48
N HIS A 199 12.02 5.19 -10.36
CA HIS A 199 11.99 6.56 -9.83
C HIS A 199 12.58 6.64 -8.41
N GLY A 200 12.27 5.65 -7.56
CA GLY A 200 12.85 5.54 -6.20
C GLY A 200 14.36 5.39 -6.20
N LEU A 201 14.93 4.64 -7.17
CA LEU A 201 16.39 4.50 -7.31
C LEU A 201 17.06 5.77 -7.84
N LEU A 202 16.42 6.47 -8.78
CA LEU A 202 16.98 7.70 -9.37
C LEU A 202 17.02 8.87 -8.37
N GLN A 203 16.22 8.78 -7.32
CA GLN A 203 16.20 9.81 -6.25
C GLN A 203 17.00 9.41 -5.00
N ALA A 204 17.63 8.25 -4.96
CA ALA A 204 18.42 7.75 -3.83
C ALA A 204 19.84 8.25 -3.85
#